data_5dadd3a552c909ce9398a2d18d1a49af
#
_entry.id   5dadd3a552c909ce9398a2d18d1a49af
#
_cell.length_a   1.000
_cell.length_b   1.000
_cell.length_c   1.000
_cell.angle_alpha   90.00
_cell.angle_beta   90.00
_cell.angle_gamma   90.00
#
_symmetry.space_group_name_H-M   'P 1'
#
loop_
_entity.id
_entity.type
_entity.pdbx_description
1 polymer ?
#
loop_
_entity_poly.entity_id
_entity_poly.type
_entity_poly.pdbx_seq_one_letter_code
_entity_poly.pdbx_strand_id
1 'polypeptide(L)'
;PMGFFKSFFSGKSDSPTNEKQKNEQKNFEIFKYDGMRAQRMGRTDYAIKCFIEALAIQEDFETMGYLAQVYTQTNELDEAHKLLERMTEIEPEHTSTYLSLANVCYMQEDYPAMAGAAKKAIEIEEGNAMAHYLLGKANKGQGDGIMCIAHLTKAIVLKDDFTEARLLRAEALVQMQQYKEAMEDIDTILAQDPEDESAILLRGKIEEATGDKEKAESSYQKVTELNPFNEQAFLYLGQLYITQNKLAEAIELFTEATELNPNFAEAYHERGRAKLLNGDKEGSAEDMKKGLELNPKEIQNFNGQYGNQPEGSTGNILGL
;
A
#
# COMPACT_ATOMS: atom_id res chain seq x y z
N PRO A 1 -63.03 60.45 -20.55
CA PRO A 1 -61.75 60.82 -20.04
C PRO A 1 -60.89 59.51 -19.88
N MET A 2 -59.81 59.53 -20.58
CA MET A 2 -58.91 58.44 -20.86
C MET A 2 -57.96 58.25 -19.68
N GLY A 3 -57.90 57.03 -19.17
CA GLY A 3 -56.94 56.63 -18.17
C GLY A 3 -55.69 56.04 -18.81
N PHE A 4 -54.52 56.57 -18.50
CA PHE A 4 -53.19 56.10 -18.92
C PHE A 4 -52.77 54.87 -18.17
N PHE A 5 -52.60 53.74 -18.89
CA PHE A 5 -51.84 52.60 -18.42
C PHE A 5 -50.33 52.85 -18.65
N LYS A 6 -49.63 53.23 -17.61
CA LYS A 6 -48.17 53.18 -17.60
C LYS A 6 -47.75 51.73 -17.23
N SER A 7 -47.32 51.00 -18.25
CA SER A 7 -46.58 49.77 -18.10
C SER A 7 -45.26 50.03 -17.38
N PHE A 8 -45.14 49.57 -16.15
CA PHE A 8 -43.84 49.46 -15.42
C PHE A 8 -43.15 48.16 -15.80
N PHE A 9 -42.43 48.17 -16.91
CA PHE A 9 -41.32 47.24 -17.13
C PHE A 9 -40.07 47.88 -16.50
N SER A 10 -39.88 47.74 -15.21
CA SER A 10 -38.56 47.92 -14.63
C SER A 10 -37.80 46.62 -14.74
N GLY A 11 -37.16 46.41 -15.89
CA GLY A 11 -36.05 45.50 -15.99
C GLY A 11 -34.98 46.02 -15.03
N LYS A 12 -34.75 45.33 -13.91
CA LYS A 12 -33.50 45.49 -13.17
C LYS A 12 -32.38 45.11 -14.12
N SER A 13 -31.71 46.08 -14.71
CA SER A 13 -30.42 45.87 -15.33
C SER A 13 -29.48 45.43 -14.19
N ASP A 14 -29.15 44.17 -14.12
CA ASP A 14 -28.07 43.68 -13.25
C ASP A 14 -26.84 44.56 -13.54
N SER A 15 -26.20 45.08 -12.50
CA SER A 15 -24.98 45.85 -12.68
C SER A 15 -23.91 45.00 -13.37
N PRO A 16 -23.01 45.61 -14.17
CA PRO A 16 -21.94 44.82 -14.87
C PRO A 16 -21.14 43.93 -13.97
N THR A 17 -21.00 44.27 -12.69
CA THR A 17 -20.40 43.41 -11.62
C THR A 17 -21.22 42.17 -11.33
N ASN A 18 -22.55 42.25 -11.35
CA ASN A 18 -23.43 41.12 -11.05
C ASN A 18 -23.45 40.10 -12.21
N GLU A 19 -23.41 40.58 -13.46
CA GLU A 19 -23.29 39.69 -14.63
C GLU A 19 -21.94 38.96 -14.69
N LYS A 20 -20.84 39.63 -14.36
CA LYS A 20 -19.51 39.03 -14.27
C LYS A 20 -19.45 37.94 -13.22
N GLN A 21 -19.95 38.19 -12.01
CA GLN A 21 -20.01 37.20 -10.93
C GLN A 21 -20.87 36.00 -11.29
N LYS A 22 -22.01 36.18 -11.95
CA LYS A 22 -22.86 35.09 -12.43
C LYS A 22 -22.15 34.23 -13.47
N ASN A 23 -21.38 34.82 -14.36
CA ASN A 23 -20.61 34.09 -15.36
C ASN A 23 -19.44 33.33 -14.73
N GLU A 24 -18.75 33.92 -13.77
CA GLU A 24 -17.67 33.21 -13.02
C GLU A 24 -18.23 32.02 -12.25
N GLN A 25 -19.34 32.18 -11.53
CA GLN A 25 -20.00 31.07 -10.83
C GLN A 25 -20.43 29.96 -11.80
N LYS A 26 -21.00 30.30 -12.94
CA LYS A 26 -21.38 29.32 -13.97
C LYS A 26 -20.16 28.58 -14.52
N ASN A 27 -19.06 29.26 -14.79
CA ASN A 27 -17.84 28.66 -15.28
C ASN A 27 -17.21 27.75 -14.22
N PHE A 28 -17.19 28.14 -12.96
CA PHE A 28 -16.75 27.32 -11.84
C PHE A 28 -17.53 25.99 -11.82
N GLU A 29 -18.85 26.03 -11.87
CA GLU A 29 -19.67 24.82 -11.85
C GLU A 29 -19.44 23.93 -13.08
N ILE A 30 -19.28 24.52 -14.27
CA ILE A 30 -18.97 23.77 -15.49
C ILE A 30 -17.66 23.01 -15.31
N PHE A 31 -16.59 23.67 -14.90
CA PHE A 31 -15.29 23.03 -14.70
C PHE A 31 -15.34 21.97 -13.59
N LYS A 32 -15.99 22.27 -12.46
CA LYS A 32 -16.16 21.31 -11.36
C LYS A 32 -16.85 20.03 -11.86
N TYR A 33 -18.01 20.15 -12.52
CA TYR A 33 -18.76 18.99 -13.00
C TYR A 33 -18.10 18.26 -14.15
N ASP A 34 -17.42 18.95 -15.05
CA ASP A 34 -16.63 18.31 -16.11
C ASP A 34 -15.43 17.56 -15.53
N GLY A 35 -14.78 18.11 -14.51
CA GLY A 35 -13.72 17.42 -13.77
C GLY A 35 -14.22 16.13 -13.11
N MET A 36 -15.35 16.20 -12.41
CA MET A 36 -15.98 15.03 -11.77
C MET A 36 -16.38 13.97 -12.79
N ARG A 37 -16.88 14.36 -13.95
CA ARG A 37 -17.23 13.46 -15.04
C ARG A 37 -15.99 12.80 -15.63
N ALA A 38 -14.95 13.59 -15.88
CA ALA A 38 -13.67 13.10 -16.39
C ALA A 38 -13.02 12.10 -15.44
N GLN A 39 -13.05 12.39 -14.14
CA GLN A 39 -12.54 11.46 -13.10
C GLN A 39 -13.27 10.12 -13.14
N ARG A 40 -14.61 10.13 -13.20
CA ARG A 40 -15.42 8.90 -13.31
C ARG A 40 -15.14 8.11 -14.59
N MET A 41 -14.75 8.77 -15.67
CA MET A 41 -14.38 8.16 -16.95
C MET A 41 -12.91 7.72 -17.02
N GLY A 42 -12.13 7.88 -15.95
CA GLY A 42 -10.70 7.57 -15.91
C GLY A 42 -9.81 8.55 -16.70
N ARG A 43 -10.36 9.70 -17.12
CA ARG A 43 -9.63 10.76 -17.83
C ARG A 43 -8.95 11.71 -16.84
N THR A 44 -7.96 11.19 -16.11
CA THR A 44 -7.32 11.87 -14.98
C THR A 44 -6.66 13.19 -15.36
N ASP A 45 -5.94 13.25 -16.48
CA ASP A 45 -5.28 14.49 -16.95
C ASP A 45 -6.29 15.60 -17.23
N TYR A 46 -7.41 15.24 -17.83
CA TYR A 46 -8.48 16.23 -18.11
C TYR A 46 -9.22 16.63 -16.83
N ALA A 47 -9.43 15.70 -15.90
CA ALA A 47 -10.02 15.99 -14.60
C ALA A 47 -9.17 16.99 -13.81
N ILE A 48 -7.84 16.79 -13.75
CA ILE A 48 -6.89 17.72 -13.11
C ILE A 48 -7.03 19.12 -13.70
N LYS A 49 -7.01 19.27 -15.03
CA LYS A 49 -7.16 20.57 -15.70
C LYS A 49 -8.47 21.26 -15.33
N CYS A 50 -9.58 20.53 -15.37
CA CYS A 50 -10.89 21.07 -15.01
C CYS A 50 -10.94 21.55 -13.55
N PHE A 51 -10.43 20.75 -12.61
CA PHE A 51 -10.43 21.13 -11.19
C PHE A 51 -9.52 22.33 -10.92
N ILE A 52 -8.35 22.42 -11.58
CA ILE A 52 -7.46 23.58 -11.49
C ILE A 52 -8.17 24.84 -12.01
N GLU A 53 -8.83 24.77 -13.17
CA GLU A 53 -9.59 25.89 -13.72
C GLU A 53 -10.75 26.30 -12.79
N ALA A 54 -11.46 25.36 -12.19
CA ALA A 54 -12.49 25.64 -11.21
C ALA A 54 -11.91 26.39 -9.99
N LEU A 55 -10.82 25.86 -9.42
CA LEU A 55 -10.18 26.44 -8.23
C LEU A 55 -9.50 27.81 -8.51
N ALA A 56 -9.13 28.08 -9.76
CA ALA A 56 -8.65 29.40 -10.19
C ALA A 56 -9.75 30.46 -10.13
N ILE A 57 -11.02 30.04 -10.27
CA ILE A 57 -12.18 30.96 -10.16
C ILE A 57 -12.57 31.12 -8.69
N GLN A 58 -12.66 30.02 -7.96
CA GLN A 58 -13.15 29.99 -6.58
C GLN A 58 -12.48 28.89 -5.77
N GLU A 59 -11.97 29.21 -4.59
CA GLU A 59 -11.55 28.22 -3.61
C GLU A 59 -12.78 27.45 -3.11
N ASP A 60 -12.81 26.14 -3.33
CA ASP A 60 -13.92 25.26 -2.99
C ASP A 60 -13.40 23.97 -2.38
N PHE A 61 -13.74 23.73 -1.12
CA PHE A 61 -13.24 22.61 -0.32
C PHE A 61 -13.54 21.25 -0.98
N GLU A 62 -14.75 21.10 -1.53
CA GLU A 62 -15.14 19.86 -2.20
C GLU A 62 -14.32 19.61 -3.48
N THR A 63 -14.13 20.64 -4.30
CA THR A 63 -13.29 20.56 -5.52
C THR A 63 -11.82 20.25 -5.18
N MET A 64 -11.30 20.86 -4.10
CA MET A 64 -9.96 20.53 -3.60
C MET A 64 -9.86 19.05 -3.22
N GLY A 65 -10.89 18.49 -2.59
CA GLY A 65 -10.96 17.07 -2.25
C GLY A 65 -10.92 16.15 -3.47
N TYR A 66 -11.67 16.49 -4.52
CA TYR A 66 -11.62 15.73 -5.79
C TYR A 66 -10.24 15.81 -6.44
N LEU A 67 -9.63 16.99 -6.48
CA LEU A 67 -8.30 17.17 -7.07
C LEU A 67 -7.24 16.41 -6.27
N ALA A 68 -7.27 16.47 -4.94
CA ALA A 68 -6.36 15.73 -4.08
C ALA A 68 -6.47 14.21 -4.29
N GLN A 69 -7.68 13.71 -4.49
CA GLN A 69 -7.92 12.31 -4.79
C GLN A 69 -7.32 11.92 -6.15
N VAL A 70 -7.49 12.73 -7.19
CA VAL A 70 -6.92 12.46 -8.52
C VAL A 70 -5.39 12.51 -8.46
N TYR A 71 -4.79 13.50 -7.81
CA TYR A 71 -3.33 13.56 -7.61
C TYR A 71 -2.79 12.33 -6.88
N THR A 72 -3.51 11.83 -5.88
CA THR A 72 -3.13 10.60 -5.18
C THR A 72 -3.17 9.39 -6.13
N GLN A 73 -4.20 9.29 -6.96
CA GLN A 73 -4.36 8.20 -7.94
C GLN A 73 -3.29 8.24 -9.04
N THR A 74 -2.85 9.42 -9.45
CA THR A 74 -1.81 9.61 -10.48
C THR A 74 -0.39 9.64 -9.90
N ASN A 75 -0.26 9.41 -8.59
CA ASN A 75 1.02 9.44 -7.86
C ASN A 75 1.71 10.82 -7.85
N GLU A 76 0.93 11.88 -8.01
CA GLU A 76 1.39 13.27 -7.84
C GLU A 76 1.28 13.65 -6.35
N LEU A 77 2.06 12.95 -5.52
CA LEU A 77 1.90 12.95 -4.07
C LEU A 77 2.22 14.29 -3.42
N ASP A 78 3.19 15.04 -3.93
CA ASP A 78 3.56 16.35 -3.38
C ASP A 78 2.44 17.38 -3.61
N GLU A 79 1.77 17.32 -4.75
CA GLU A 79 0.62 18.21 -5.04
C GLU A 79 -0.60 17.79 -4.20
N ALA A 80 -0.84 16.49 -4.04
CA ALA A 80 -1.88 15.99 -3.15
C ALA A 80 -1.64 16.43 -1.70
N HIS A 81 -0.41 16.32 -1.21
CA HIS A 81 -0.01 16.71 0.14
C HIS A 81 -0.29 18.20 0.40
N LYS A 82 0.25 19.09 -0.45
CA LYS A 82 0.05 20.55 -0.33
C LYS A 82 -1.43 20.92 -0.31
N LEU A 83 -2.22 20.29 -1.18
CA LEU A 83 -3.64 20.58 -1.29
C LEU A 83 -4.41 20.13 -0.05
N LEU A 84 -4.08 18.95 0.49
CA LEU A 84 -4.67 18.42 1.72
C LEU A 84 -4.27 19.27 2.94
N GLU A 85 -3.00 19.73 3.03
CA GLU A 85 -2.60 20.68 4.07
C GLU A 85 -3.44 21.97 4.00
N ARG A 86 -3.62 22.53 2.81
CA ARG A 86 -4.49 23.71 2.64
C ARG A 86 -5.92 23.43 3.09
N MET A 87 -6.45 22.25 2.81
CA MET A 87 -7.79 21.87 3.26
C MET A 87 -7.88 21.78 4.80
N THR A 88 -6.83 21.36 5.49
CA THR A 88 -6.81 21.35 6.98
C THR A 88 -6.82 22.76 7.57
N GLU A 89 -6.32 23.77 6.85
CA GLU A 89 -6.38 25.16 7.29
C GLU A 89 -7.80 25.74 7.11
N ILE A 90 -8.52 25.32 6.05
CA ILE A 90 -9.88 25.79 5.75
C ILE A 90 -10.89 25.13 6.71
N GLU A 91 -10.81 23.84 6.89
CA GLU A 91 -11.68 23.05 7.80
C GLU A 91 -10.85 22.22 8.77
N PRO A 92 -10.36 22.81 9.88
CA PRO A 92 -9.45 22.14 10.81
C PRO A 92 -10.05 20.94 11.55
N GLU A 93 -11.37 20.81 11.58
CA GLU A 93 -12.08 19.71 12.27
C GLU A 93 -12.64 18.66 11.28
N HIS A 94 -12.22 18.67 10.03
CA HIS A 94 -12.69 17.72 9.03
C HIS A 94 -11.83 16.45 9.06
N THR A 95 -12.23 15.43 9.82
CA THR A 95 -11.51 14.18 10.06
C THR A 95 -11.03 13.51 8.77
N SER A 96 -11.89 13.43 7.74
CA SER A 96 -11.55 12.76 6.48
C SER A 96 -10.35 13.37 5.75
N THR A 97 -10.12 14.68 5.90
CA THR A 97 -8.94 15.35 5.32
C THR A 97 -7.65 14.83 5.95
N TYR A 98 -7.62 14.69 7.26
CA TYR A 98 -6.45 14.13 7.97
C TYR A 98 -6.21 12.66 7.66
N LEU A 99 -7.27 11.87 7.45
CA LEU A 99 -7.13 10.47 7.01
C LEU A 99 -6.53 10.40 5.60
N SER A 100 -6.97 11.27 4.69
CA SER A 100 -6.41 11.37 3.33
C SER A 100 -4.95 11.83 3.36
N LEU A 101 -4.63 12.82 4.19
CA LEU A 101 -3.26 13.30 4.37
C LEU A 101 -2.36 12.21 4.93
N ALA A 102 -2.81 11.44 5.93
CA ALA A 102 -2.06 10.31 6.46
C ALA A 102 -1.77 9.24 5.39
N ASN A 103 -2.75 8.97 4.50
CA ASN A 103 -2.54 8.04 3.39
C ASN A 103 -1.52 8.56 2.37
N VAL A 104 -1.55 9.85 2.03
CA VAL A 104 -0.55 10.46 1.14
C VAL A 104 0.84 10.41 1.78
N CYS A 105 0.97 10.77 3.06
CA CYS A 105 2.22 10.64 3.80
C CYS A 105 2.76 9.20 3.82
N TYR A 106 1.87 8.20 3.95
CA TYR A 106 2.26 6.79 3.84
C TYR A 106 2.86 6.46 2.47
N MET A 107 2.23 6.93 1.39
CA MET A 107 2.74 6.71 0.03
C MET A 107 4.06 7.42 -0.23
N GLN A 108 4.33 8.54 0.48
CA GLN A 108 5.60 9.26 0.48
C GLN A 108 6.64 8.63 1.43
N GLU A 109 6.29 7.57 2.16
CA GLU A 109 7.10 6.96 3.22
C GLU A 109 7.48 7.94 4.36
N ASP A 110 6.71 9.04 4.50
CA ASP A 110 6.84 9.98 5.61
C ASP A 110 6.00 9.53 6.80
N TYR A 111 6.51 8.56 7.52
CA TYR A 111 5.82 7.99 8.69
C TYR A 111 5.63 8.97 9.85
N PRO A 112 6.57 9.89 10.15
CA PRO A 112 6.33 10.93 11.16
C PRO A 112 5.16 11.86 10.80
N ALA A 113 5.09 12.35 9.58
CA ALA A 113 3.97 13.17 9.10
C ALA A 113 2.65 12.38 9.09
N MET A 114 2.69 11.11 8.65
CA MET A 114 1.54 10.19 8.73
C MET A 114 1.01 10.07 10.15
N ALA A 115 1.89 9.87 11.15
CA ALA A 115 1.51 9.76 12.54
C ALA A 115 0.89 11.08 13.06
N GLY A 116 1.42 12.24 12.65
CA GLY A 116 0.89 13.55 12.98
C GLY A 116 -0.55 13.73 12.48
N ALA A 117 -0.80 13.42 11.21
CA ALA A 117 -2.12 13.51 10.61
C ALA A 117 -3.12 12.53 11.29
N ALA A 118 -2.71 11.28 11.52
CA ALA A 118 -3.56 10.29 12.19
C ALA A 118 -3.92 10.71 13.62
N LYS A 119 -2.97 11.28 14.39
CA LYS A 119 -3.23 11.83 15.73
C LYS A 119 -4.24 12.96 15.70
N LYS A 120 -4.16 13.86 14.71
CA LYS A 120 -5.15 14.93 14.53
C LYS A 120 -6.54 14.36 14.26
N ALA A 121 -6.66 13.34 13.42
CA ALA A 121 -7.93 12.67 13.19
C ALA A 121 -8.51 12.06 14.49
N ILE A 122 -7.67 11.47 15.36
CA ILE A 122 -8.08 10.92 16.66
C ILE A 122 -8.49 12.03 17.64
N GLU A 123 -7.79 13.17 17.66
CA GLU A 123 -8.16 14.33 18.51
C GLU A 123 -9.56 14.85 18.17
N ILE A 124 -9.94 14.83 16.88
CA ILE A 124 -11.27 15.24 16.41
C ILE A 124 -12.31 14.16 16.68
N GLU A 125 -11.98 12.92 16.39
CA GLU A 125 -12.88 11.75 16.48
C GLU A 125 -12.16 10.57 17.14
N GLU A 126 -12.18 10.51 18.47
CA GLU A 126 -11.47 9.50 19.27
C GLU A 126 -11.88 8.05 18.90
N GLY A 127 -13.14 7.86 18.52
CA GLY A 127 -13.70 6.57 18.11
C GLY A 127 -13.45 6.18 16.66
N ASN A 128 -12.59 6.88 15.92
CA ASN A 128 -12.33 6.58 14.53
C ASN A 128 -11.34 5.40 14.37
N ALA A 129 -11.87 4.23 14.05
CA ALA A 129 -11.06 3.01 13.88
C ALA A 129 -9.99 3.15 12.80
N MET A 130 -10.29 3.85 11.68
CA MET A 130 -9.33 4.06 10.60
C MET A 130 -8.16 4.95 11.05
N ALA A 131 -8.42 5.99 11.87
CA ALA A 131 -7.36 6.85 12.40
C ALA A 131 -6.40 6.07 13.30
N HIS A 132 -6.92 5.20 14.16
CA HIS A 132 -6.08 4.30 14.98
C HIS A 132 -5.30 3.30 14.13
N TYR A 133 -5.91 2.73 13.08
CA TYR A 133 -5.23 1.86 12.13
C TYR A 133 -4.06 2.58 11.43
N LEU A 134 -4.29 3.79 10.92
CA LEU A 134 -3.25 4.58 10.25
C LEU A 134 -2.12 4.97 11.21
N LEU A 135 -2.45 5.29 12.46
CA LEU A 135 -1.41 5.57 13.48
C LEU A 135 -0.60 4.32 13.82
N GLY A 136 -1.24 3.17 13.94
CA GLY A 136 -0.55 1.87 14.10
C GLY A 136 0.38 1.56 12.92
N LYS A 137 -0.08 1.82 11.70
CA LYS A 137 0.70 1.65 10.48
C LYS A 137 1.91 2.60 10.41
N ALA A 138 1.73 3.86 10.84
CA ALA A 138 2.82 4.82 10.96
C ALA A 138 3.87 4.37 11.98
N ASN A 139 3.44 3.90 13.16
CA ASN A 139 4.34 3.36 14.19
C ASN A 139 5.14 2.16 13.69
N LYS A 140 4.52 1.26 12.89
CA LYS A 140 5.24 0.16 12.23
C LYS A 140 6.35 0.68 11.32
N GLY A 141 6.05 1.69 10.50
CA GLY A 141 7.05 2.33 9.62
C GLY A 141 8.18 3.00 10.37
N GLN A 142 7.93 3.51 11.59
CA GLN A 142 8.93 4.09 12.49
C GLN A 142 9.70 3.04 13.32
N GLY A 143 9.37 1.75 13.19
CA GLY A 143 9.98 0.68 13.97
C GLY A 143 9.45 0.53 15.39
N ASP A 144 8.40 1.25 15.77
CA ASP A 144 7.76 1.15 17.10
C ASP A 144 6.67 0.06 17.10
N GLY A 145 7.10 -1.19 17.24
CA GLY A 145 6.21 -2.35 17.26
C GLY A 145 5.22 -2.34 18.42
N ILE A 146 5.59 -1.81 19.58
CA ILE A 146 4.73 -1.75 20.76
C ILE A 146 3.55 -0.80 20.51
N MET A 147 3.83 0.42 20.08
CA MET A 147 2.78 1.39 19.77
C MET A 147 1.96 1.00 18.55
N CYS A 148 2.58 0.32 17.57
CA CYS A 148 1.86 -0.28 16.45
C CYS A 148 0.76 -1.23 16.96
N ILE A 149 1.11 -2.22 17.78
CA ILE A 149 0.16 -3.21 18.33
C ILE A 149 -0.91 -2.52 19.19
N ALA A 150 -0.54 -1.53 20.02
CA ALA A 150 -1.48 -0.82 20.87
C ALA A 150 -2.57 -0.10 20.05
N HIS A 151 -2.19 0.66 19.02
CA HIS A 151 -3.14 1.38 18.17
C HIS A 151 -3.96 0.44 17.29
N LEU A 152 -3.37 -0.63 16.75
CA LEU A 152 -4.13 -1.64 15.99
C LEU A 152 -5.13 -2.37 16.88
N THR A 153 -4.78 -2.65 18.13
CA THR A 153 -5.73 -3.22 19.11
C THR A 153 -6.91 -2.28 19.34
N LYS A 154 -6.66 -0.98 19.47
CA LYS A 154 -7.73 0.01 19.61
C LYS A 154 -8.61 0.05 18.34
N ALA A 155 -8.02 0.02 17.16
CA ALA A 155 -8.77 -0.03 15.90
C ALA A 155 -9.69 -1.26 15.81
N ILE A 156 -9.21 -2.44 16.23
CA ILE A 156 -9.96 -3.69 16.23
C ILE A 156 -11.10 -3.65 17.26
N VAL A 157 -10.85 -3.07 18.44
CA VAL A 157 -11.91 -2.88 19.47
C VAL A 157 -13.03 -1.97 18.95
N LEU A 158 -12.68 -0.93 18.20
CA LEU A 158 -13.64 0.00 17.62
C LEU A 158 -14.39 -0.58 16.41
N LYS A 159 -13.74 -1.47 15.66
CA LYS A 159 -14.28 -2.13 14.47
C LYS A 159 -13.83 -3.59 14.46
N ASP A 160 -14.67 -4.49 14.96
CA ASP A 160 -14.34 -5.91 15.16
C ASP A 160 -14.05 -6.66 13.84
N ASP A 161 -14.69 -6.28 12.74
CA ASP A 161 -14.49 -6.86 11.40
C ASP A 161 -13.35 -6.20 10.60
N PHE A 162 -12.40 -5.51 11.29
CA PHE A 162 -11.30 -4.82 10.63
C PHE A 162 -10.15 -5.78 10.29
N THR A 163 -10.31 -6.53 9.19
CA THR A 163 -9.37 -7.56 8.74
C THR A 163 -7.96 -7.02 8.52
N GLU A 164 -7.81 -5.86 7.87
CA GLU A 164 -6.51 -5.24 7.60
C GLU A 164 -5.77 -4.87 8.89
N ALA A 165 -6.49 -4.41 9.90
CA ALA A 165 -5.89 -4.11 11.20
C ALA A 165 -5.44 -5.38 11.94
N ARG A 166 -6.22 -6.47 11.87
CA ARG A 166 -5.82 -7.76 12.43
C ARG A 166 -4.60 -8.34 11.72
N LEU A 167 -4.57 -8.30 10.39
CA LEU A 167 -3.44 -8.80 9.62
C LEU A 167 -2.16 -8.02 9.96
N LEU A 168 -2.23 -6.69 9.99
CA LEU A 168 -1.09 -5.83 10.31
C LEU A 168 -0.61 -6.05 11.76
N ARG A 169 -1.56 -6.26 12.72
CA ARG A 169 -1.21 -6.60 14.11
C ARG A 169 -0.54 -7.96 14.20
N ALA A 170 -1.05 -8.96 13.50
CA ALA A 170 -0.43 -10.28 13.45
C ALA A 170 0.99 -10.22 12.89
N GLU A 171 1.24 -9.46 11.83
CA GLU A 171 2.60 -9.22 11.30
C GLU A 171 3.53 -8.59 12.34
N ALA A 172 3.06 -7.56 13.06
CA ALA A 172 3.84 -6.92 14.11
C ALA A 172 4.12 -7.87 15.28
N LEU A 173 3.13 -8.68 15.67
CA LEU A 173 3.27 -9.70 16.71
C LEU A 173 4.28 -10.79 16.31
N VAL A 174 4.29 -11.22 15.04
CA VAL A 174 5.29 -12.17 14.50
C VAL A 174 6.70 -11.58 14.58
N GLN A 175 6.88 -10.32 14.23
CA GLN A 175 8.19 -9.64 14.35
C GLN A 175 8.68 -9.59 15.80
N MET A 176 7.76 -9.50 16.75
CA MET A 176 8.06 -9.54 18.20
C MET A 176 8.07 -10.96 18.77
N GLN A 177 7.97 -12.00 17.94
CA GLN A 177 7.94 -13.41 18.33
C GLN A 177 6.76 -13.79 19.25
N GLN A 178 5.69 -12.99 19.24
CA GLN A 178 4.44 -13.26 19.97
C GLN A 178 3.51 -14.10 19.08
N TYR A 179 3.93 -15.33 18.84
CA TYR A 179 3.32 -16.20 17.85
C TYR A 179 1.91 -16.66 18.22
N LYS A 180 1.64 -16.85 19.52
CA LYS A 180 0.32 -17.26 19.99
C LYS A 180 -0.73 -16.20 19.69
N GLU A 181 -0.47 -14.97 20.08
CA GLU A 181 -1.36 -13.83 19.87
C GLU A 181 -1.54 -13.53 18.37
N ALA A 182 -0.45 -13.68 17.59
CA ALA A 182 -0.51 -13.55 16.15
C ALA A 182 -1.44 -14.60 15.52
N MET A 183 -1.37 -15.86 16.00
CA MET A 183 -2.23 -16.94 15.51
C MET A 183 -3.71 -16.70 15.82
N GLU A 184 -4.03 -16.10 16.97
CA GLU A 184 -5.42 -15.74 17.31
C GLU A 184 -6.03 -14.77 16.29
N ASP A 185 -5.26 -13.78 15.83
CA ASP A 185 -5.68 -12.86 14.77
C ASP A 185 -5.86 -13.59 13.42
N ILE A 186 -4.91 -14.45 13.07
CA ILE A 186 -4.94 -15.24 11.83
C ILE A 186 -6.17 -16.17 11.82
N ASP A 187 -6.44 -16.88 12.92
CA ASP A 187 -7.58 -17.77 13.03
C ASP A 187 -8.91 -17.00 12.88
N THR A 188 -8.98 -15.78 13.42
CA THR A 188 -10.15 -14.91 13.25
C THR A 188 -10.36 -14.51 11.79
N ILE A 189 -9.30 -14.16 11.08
CA ILE A 189 -9.35 -13.82 9.64
C ILE A 189 -9.81 -15.04 8.84
N LEU A 190 -9.18 -16.20 9.06
CA LEU A 190 -9.47 -17.42 8.30
C LEU A 190 -10.83 -18.06 8.64
N ALA A 191 -11.42 -17.72 9.79
CA ALA A 191 -12.80 -18.07 10.09
C ALA A 191 -13.81 -17.29 9.23
N GLN A 192 -13.48 -16.07 8.80
CA GLN A 192 -14.30 -15.23 7.93
C GLN A 192 -14.01 -15.52 6.44
N ASP A 193 -12.73 -15.61 6.08
CA ASP A 193 -12.26 -15.94 4.74
C ASP A 193 -11.19 -17.04 4.80
N PRO A 194 -11.58 -18.33 4.59
CA PRO A 194 -10.65 -19.46 4.63
C PRO A 194 -9.59 -19.47 3.53
N GLU A 195 -9.73 -18.58 2.54
CA GLU A 195 -8.84 -18.46 1.38
C GLU A 195 -8.03 -17.15 1.37
N ASP A 196 -8.04 -16.38 2.47
CA ASP A 196 -7.18 -15.20 2.59
C ASP A 196 -5.71 -15.57 2.49
N GLU A 197 -5.10 -15.28 1.34
CA GLU A 197 -3.72 -15.66 1.01
C GLU A 197 -2.71 -15.08 2.01
N SER A 198 -2.89 -13.83 2.44
CA SER A 198 -1.98 -13.14 3.35
C SER A 198 -2.01 -13.80 4.74
N ALA A 199 -3.20 -14.13 5.22
CA ALA A 199 -3.36 -14.82 6.49
C ALA A 199 -2.79 -16.24 6.45
N ILE A 200 -2.99 -16.99 5.36
CA ILE A 200 -2.43 -18.33 5.19
C ILE A 200 -0.90 -18.28 5.13
N LEU A 201 -0.32 -17.31 4.38
CA LEU A 201 1.14 -17.14 4.32
C LEU A 201 1.72 -16.82 5.70
N LEU A 202 1.07 -15.92 6.45
CA LEU A 202 1.55 -15.55 7.78
C LEU A 202 1.41 -16.72 8.77
N ARG A 203 0.36 -17.53 8.65
CA ARG A 203 0.23 -18.79 9.39
C ARG A 203 1.40 -19.71 9.09
N GLY A 204 1.74 -19.94 7.84
CA GLY A 204 2.88 -20.73 7.45
C GLY A 204 4.20 -20.24 8.06
N LYS A 205 4.42 -18.92 8.10
CA LYS A 205 5.60 -18.32 8.75
C LYS A 205 5.64 -18.59 10.25
N ILE A 206 4.51 -18.52 10.93
CA ILE A 206 4.40 -18.84 12.37
C ILE A 206 4.69 -20.33 12.60
N GLU A 207 4.10 -21.21 11.78
CA GLU A 207 4.29 -22.66 11.86
C GLU A 207 5.77 -23.04 11.64
N GLU A 208 6.43 -22.41 10.65
CA GLU A 208 7.86 -22.60 10.42
C GLU A 208 8.69 -22.09 11.62
N ALA A 209 8.41 -20.91 12.13
CA ALA A 209 9.14 -20.30 13.25
C ALA A 209 8.96 -21.09 14.57
N THR A 210 7.84 -21.77 14.75
CA THR A 210 7.55 -22.62 15.91
C THR A 210 8.00 -24.08 15.72
N GLY A 211 8.58 -24.40 14.55
CA GLY A 211 9.19 -25.70 14.26
C GLY A 211 8.25 -26.72 13.61
N ASP A 212 6.99 -26.38 13.33
CA ASP A 212 6.03 -27.24 12.63
C ASP A 212 6.16 -27.10 11.11
N LYS A 213 7.26 -27.61 10.57
CA LYS A 213 7.61 -27.47 9.16
C LYS A 213 6.62 -28.16 8.22
N GLU A 214 5.95 -29.23 8.66
CA GLU A 214 4.96 -29.94 7.84
C GLU A 214 3.70 -29.09 7.64
N LYS A 215 3.23 -28.42 8.70
CA LYS A 215 2.12 -27.49 8.57
C LYS A 215 2.49 -26.27 7.76
N ALA A 216 3.70 -25.70 7.96
CA ALA A 216 4.19 -24.58 7.16
C ALA A 216 4.21 -24.93 5.67
N GLU A 217 4.71 -26.11 5.30
CA GLU A 217 4.69 -26.63 3.93
C GLU A 217 3.27 -26.65 3.37
N SER A 218 2.31 -27.22 4.11
CA SER A 218 0.91 -27.28 3.71
C SER A 218 0.28 -25.89 3.56
N SER A 219 0.60 -24.95 4.45
CA SER A 219 0.11 -23.56 4.36
C SER A 219 0.64 -22.87 3.11
N TYR A 220 1.93 -22.97 2.81
CA TYR A 220 2.51 -22.35 1.63
C TYR A 220 2.01 -22.99 0.33
N GLN A 221 1.91 -24.33 0.27
CA GLN A 221 1.33 -25.06 -0.87
C GLN A 221 -0.10 -24.60 -1.16
N LYS A 222 -0.93 -24.46 -0.12
CA LYS A 222 -2.30 -23.99 -0.29
C LYS A 222 -2.35 -22.64 -1.01
N VAL A 223 -1.43 -21.71 -0.72
CA VAL A 223 -1.41 -20.42 -1.40
C VAL A 223 -0.95 -20.54 -2.85
N THR A 224 0.06 -21.39 -3.15
CA THR A 224 0.48 -21.62 -4.55
C THR A 224 -0.63 -22.25 -5.39
N GLU A 225 -1.50 -23.07 -4.80
CA GLU A 225 -2.67 -23.67 -5.45
C GLU A 225 -3.80 -22.64 -5.66
N LEU A 226 -4.06 -21.77 -4.66
CA LEU A 226 -5.07 -20.71 -4.75
C LEU A 226 -4.69 -19.64 -5.77
N ASN A 227 -3.41 -19.27 -5.78
CA ASN A 227 -2.89 -18.23 -6.64
C ASN A 227 -1.49 -18.59 -7.16
N PRO A 228 -1.42 -19.19 -8.38
CA PRO A 228 -0.15 -19.55 -9.01
C PRO A 228 0.78 -18.36 -9.31
N PHE A 229 0.30 -17.13 -9.17
CA PHE A 229 1.08 -15.90 -9.37
C PHE A 229 1.52 -15.26 -8.04
N ASN A 230 1.27 -15.90 -6.90
CA ASN A 230 1.75 -15.42 -5.61
C ASN A 230 3.24 -15.73 -5.43
N GLU A 231 4.10 -14.81 -5.85
CA GLU A 231 5.57 -14.97 -5.80
C GLU A 231 6.08 -15.28 -4.40
N GLN A 232 5.49 -14.66 -3.38
CA GLN A 232 5.87 -14.84 -1.98
C GLN A 232 5.66 -16.27 -1.51
N ALA A 233 4.56 -16.92 -1.92
CA ALA A 233 4.27 -18.31 -1.59
C ALA A 233 5.30 -19.26 -2.19
N PHE A 234 5.68 -19.07 -3.44
CA PHE A 234 6.73 -19.83 -4.09
C PHE A 234 8.09 -19.67 -3.40
N LEU A 235 8.43 -18.43 -3.00
CA LEU A 235 9.69 -18.17 -2.29
C LEU A 235 9.72 -18.88 -0.93
N TYR A 236 8.70 -18.74 -0.12
CA TYR A 236 8.67 -19.36 1.21
C TYR A 236 8.67 -20.88 1.11
N LEU A 237 7.87 -21.46 0.22
CA LEU A 237 7.83 -22.92 0.04
C LEU A 237 9.18 -23.47 -0.46
N GLY A 238 9.76 -22.84 -1.47
CA GLY A 238 11.04 -23.25 -2.02
C GLY A 238 12.20 -23.11 -1.03
N GLN A 239 12.23 -22.02 -0.27
CA GLN A 239 13.20 -21.82 0.81
C GLN A 239 13.03 -22.88 1.92
N LEU A 240 11.79 -23.22 2.28
CA LEU A 240 11.51 -24.29 3.22
C LEU A 240 12.04 -25.63 2.71
N TYR A 241 11.80 -25.96 1.44
CA TYR A 241 12.36 -27.17 0.82
C TYR A 241 13.90 -27.21 0.86
N ILE A 242 14.56 -26.08 0.56
CA ILE A 242 16.03 -26.00 0.66
C ILE A 242 16.50 -26.26 2.10
N THR A 243 15.85 -25.67 3.10
CA THR A 243 16.22 -25.88 4.52
C THR A 243 15.99 -27.32 4.99
N GLN A 244 15.05 -28.03 4.37
CA GLN A 244 14.78 -29.45 4.62
C GLN A 244 15.67 -30.40 3.77
N ASN A 245 16.58 -29.82 2.97
CA ASN A 245 17.40 -30.56 1.98
C ASN A 245 16.56 -31.29 0.91
N LYS A 246 15.34 -30.87 0.65
CA LYS A 246 14.47 -31.28 -0.45
C LYS A 246 14.85 -30.51 -1.72
N LEU A 247 16.07 -30.69 -2.22
CA LEU A 247 16.65 -29.84 -3.27
C LEU A 247 15.98 -30.07 -4.63
N ALA A 248 15.61 -31.31 -4.95
CA ALA A 248 14.92 -31.62 -6.21
C ALA A 248 13.54 -30.95 -6.27
N GLU A 249 12.77 -31.02 -5.18
CA GLU A 249 11.45 -30.37 -5.05
C GLU A 249 11.56 -28.86 -5.13
N ALA A 250 12.60 -28.26 -4.52
CA ALA A 250 12.84 -26.81 -4.63
C ALA A 250 13.14 -26.39 -6.08
N ILE A 251 13.97 -27.15 -6.81
CA ILE A 251 14.31 -26.89 -8.21
C ILE A 251 13.06 -26.98 -9.08
N GLU A 252 12.23 -28.01 -8.89
CA GLU A 252 10.98 -28.19 -9.63
C GLU A 252 10.01 -27.02 -9.37
N LEU A 253 9.80 -26.65 -8.11
CA LEU A 253 8.94 -25.55 -7.70
C LEU A 253 9.37 -24.21 -8.32
N PHE A 254 10.65 -23.88 -8.26
CA PHE A 254 11.14 -22.63 -8.85
C PHE A 254 11.19 -22.69 -10.38
N THR A 255 11.25 -23.87 -10.99
CA THR A 255 11.09 -24.03 -12.43
C THR A 255 9.67 -23.67 -12.84
N GLU A 256 8.67 -24.19 -12.14
CA GLU A 256 7.26 -23.79 -12.34
C GLU A 256 7.07 -22.27 -12.17
N ALA A 257 7.61 -21.69 -11.10
CA ALA A 257 7.53 -20.25 -10.85
C ALA A 257 8.12 -19.41 -11.98
N THR A 258 9.28 -19.81 -12.53
CA THR A 258 9.93 -19.09 -13.65
C THR A 258 9.26 -19.32 -15.00
N GLU A 259 8.56 -20.43 -15.19
CA GLU A 259 7.73 -20.66 -16.37
C GLU A 259 6.46 -19.81 -16.34
N LEU A 260 5.81 -19.67 -15.17
CA LEU A 260 4.64 -18.82 -14.96
C LEU A 260 4.99 -17.33 -15.05
N ASN A 261 6.12 -16.92 -14.44
CA ASN A 261 6.63 -15.57 -14.51
C ASN A 261 8.11 -15.54 -14.91
N PRO A 262 8.43 -15.38 -16.21
CA PRO A 262 9.82 -15.34 -16.69
C PRO A 262 10.66 -14.15 -16.17
N ASN A 263 10.02 -13.17 -15.52
CA ASN A 263 10.67 -12.00 -14.91
C ASN A 263 10.86 -12.12 -13.39
N PHE A 264 10.57 -13.27 -12.82
CA PHE A 264 10.69 -13.51 -11.38
C PHE A 264 12.16 -13.74 -10.98
N ALA A 265 12.90 -12.64 -10.78
CA ALA A 265 14.35 -12.65 -10.52
C ALA A 265 14.73 -13.51 -9.31
N GLU A 266 13.98 -13.39 -8.21
CA GLU A 266 14.23 -14.12 -6.96
C GLU A 266 14.06 -15.64 -7.14
N ALA A 267 13.12 -16.07 -7.97
CA ALA A 267 12.95 -17.50 -8.25
C ALA A 267 14.13 -18.08 -9.02
N TYR A 268 14.68 -17.35 -9.99
CA TYR A 268 15.93 -17.76 -10.65
C TYR A 268 17.09 -17.86 -9.65
N HIS A 269 17.22 -16.85 -8.79
CA HIS A 269 18.26 -16.85 -7.76
C HIS A 269 18.14 -18.05 -6.82
N GLU A 270 16.97 -18.29 -6.25
CA GLU A 270 16.75 -19.40 -5.32
C GLU A 270 16.85 -20.76 -6.01
N ARG A 271 16.44 -20.88 -7.29
CA ARG A 271 16.67 -22.10 -8.08
C ARG A 271 18.15 -22.35 -8.31
N GLY A 272 18.90 -21.31 -8.65
CA GLY A 272 20.35 -21.40 -8.78
C GLY A 272 21.02 -21.84 -7.50
N ARG A 273 20.58 -21.34 -6.34
CA ARG A 273 21.06 -21.77 -5.03
C ARG A 273 20.75 -23.24 -4.77
N ALA A 274 19.54 -23.69 -5.05
CA ALA A 274 19.16 -25.10 -4.91
C ALA A 274 19.96 -26.02 -5.83
N LYS A 275 20.18 -25.63 -7.10
CA LYS A 275 21.02 -26.36 -8.07
C LYS A 275 22.48 -26.48 -7.59
N LEU A 276 23.03 -25.37 -7.06
CA LEU A 276 24.40 -25.39 -6.52
C LEU A 276 24.55 -26.40 -5.38
N LEU A 277 23.61 -26.39 -4.43
CA LEU A 277 23.57 -27.31 -3.32
C LEU A 277 23.38 -28.78 -3.80
N ASN A 278 22.66 -28.96 -4.90
CA ASN A 278 22.43 -30.28 -5.52
C ASN A 278 23.57 -30.72 -6.45
N GLY A 279 24.66 -29.94 -6.58
CA GLY A 279 25.85 -30.27 -7.37
C GLY A 279 25.83 -29.80 -8.82
N ASP A 280 24.75 -29.17 -9.29
CA ASP A 280 24.64 -28.60 -10.64
C ASP A 280 25.21 -27.17 -10.65
N LYS A 281 26.52 -27.05 -10.86
CA LYS A 281 27.23 -25.75 -10.89
C LYS A 281 26.94 -24.96 -12.14
N GLU A 282 26.77 -25.61 -13.29
CA GLU A 282 26.49 -24.91 -14.56
C GLU A 282 25.08 -24.32 -14.57
N GLY A 283 24.08 -25.12 -14.25
CA GLY A 283 22.70 -24.65 -14.14
C GLY A 283 22.51 -23.59 -13.05
N SER A 284 23.29 -23.66 -11.96
CA SER A 284 23.32 -22.60 -10.95
C SER A 284 23.84 -21.28 -11.52
N ALA A 285 24.97 -21.32 -12.22
CA ALA A 285 25.57 -20.11 -12.81
C ALA A 285 24.64 -19.43 -13.85
N GLU A 286 23.95 -20.22 -14.66
CA GLU A 286 22.96 -19.72 -15.63
C GLU A 286 21.80 -19.03 -14.92
N ASP A 287 21.22 -19.63 -13.90
CA ASP A 287 20.11 -19.08 -13.12
C ASP A 287 20.51 -17.81 -12.36
N MET A 288 21.69 -17.82 -11.71
CA MET A 288 22.24 -16.63 -11.04
C MET A 288 22.44 -15.46 -12.00
N LYS A 289 22.99 -15.73 -13.18
CA LYS A 289 23.15 -14.72 -14.22
C LYS A 289 21.81 -14.14 -14.66
N LYS A 290 20.81 -15.01 -14.88
CA LYS A 290 19.47 -14.57 -15.28
C LYS A 290 18.80 -13.72 -14.20
N GLY A 291 18.88 -14.12 -12.93
CA GLY A 291 18.37 -13.34 -11.79
C GLY A 291 18.98 -11.93 -11.73
N LEU A 292 20.31 -11.84 -11.89
CA LEU A 292 21.03 -10.56 -11.90
C LEU A 292 20.68 -9.68 -13.10
N GLU A 293 20.44 -10.26 -14.27
CA GLU A 293 19.98 -9.53 -15.47
C GLU A 293 18.59 -8.91 -15.25
N LEU A 294 17.71 -9.61 -14.55
CA LEU A 294 16.35 -9.15 -14.25
C LEU A 294 16.32 -8.13 -13.11
N ASN A 295 17.18 -8.26 -12.11
CA ASN A 295 17.29 -7.35 -10.98
C ASN A 295 18.75 -6.97 -10.66
N PRO A 296 19.34 -6.00 -11.39
CA PRO A 296 20.74 -5.59 -11.19
C PRO A 296 21.02 -4.98 -9.79
N LYS A 297 19.98 -4.52 -9.06
CA LYS A 297 20.15 -3.94 -7.71
C LYS A 297 20.47 -4.98 -6.65
N GLU A 298 20.17 -6.24 -6.86
CA GLU A 298 20.53 -7.32 -5.94
C GLU A 298 22.04 -7.50 -5.79
N ILE A 299 22.83 -7.11 -6.77
CA ILE A 299 24.31 -7.15 -6.68
C ILE A 299 24.81 -6.37 -5.45
N GLN A 300 24.18 -5.26 -5.11
CA GLN A 300 24.57 -4.45 -3.93
C GLN A 300 24.23 -5.15 -2.60
N ASN A 301 23.14 -5.91 -2.55
CA ASN A 301 22.74 -6.67 -1.36
C ASN A 301 23.64 -7.89 -1.13
N PHE A 302 24.11 -8.55 -2.18
CA PHE A 302 25.07 -9.65 -2.08
C PHE A 302 26.42 -9.23 -1.50
N ASN A 303 26.95 -8.09 -1.92
CA ASN A 303 28.20 -7.55 -1.39
C ASN A 303 28.09 -7.12 0.08
N GLY A 304 26.91 -6.71 0.55
CA GLY A 304 26.65 -6.30 1.93
C GLY A 304 26.51 -7.48 2.92
N GLN A 305 25.99 -8.62 2.51
CA GLN A 305 25.81 -9.80 3.38
C GLN A 305 27.09 -10.61 3.60
N TYR A 306 28.03 -10.56 2.67
CA TYR A 306 29.32 -11.28 2.77
C TYR A 306 30.49 -10.40 3.23
N GLY A 307 30.29 -9.09 3.38
CA GLY A 307 31.29 -8.13 3.84
C GLY A 307 31.59 -8.15 5.35
N ASN A 308 30.82 -8.90 6.14
CA ASN A 308 30.93 -8.96 7.62
C ASN A 308 31.37 -10.32 8.15
N GLN A 309 32.09 -11.13 7.38
CA GLN A 309 32.79 -12.28 7.94
C GLN A 309 34.17 -11.87 8.42
N PRO A 310 34.61 -12.30 9.63
CA PRO A 310 35.96 -12.01 10.10
C PRO A 310 36.99 -12.62 9.16
N GLU A 311 38.05 -11.85 8.88
CA GLU A 311 39.20 -12.27 8.07
C GLU A 311 39.75 -13.62 8.55
N GLY A 312 39.52 -14.68 7.79
CA GLY A 312 40.03 -16.00 8.15
C GLY A 312 39.61 -17.15 7.25
N SER A 313 38.82 -16.94 6.23
CA SER A 313 38.45 -18.02 5.30
C SER A 313 38.51 -17.55 3.84
N THR A 314 39.72 -17.60 3.27
CA THR A 314 39.95 -17.42 1.85
C THR A 314 39.45 -18.67 1.09
N GLY A 315 38.17 -18.66 0.72
CA GLY A 315 37.61 -19.56 -0.28
C GLY A 315 37.17 -18.76 -1.50
N ASN A 316 38.03 -18.71 -2.47
CA ASN A 316 37.79 -18.07 -3.76
C ASN A 316 36.69 -18.84 -4.50
N ILE A 317 35.42 -18.34 -4.48
CA ILE A 317 34.27 -19.00 -5.13
C ILE A 317 33.96 -18.43 -6.51
N LEU A 318 34.70 -17.46 -6.96
CA LEU A 318 34.61 -16.95 -8.34
C LEU A 318 35.93 -17.27 -9.06
N GLY A 319 36.05 -18.50 -9.57
CA GLY A 319 37.00 -18.80 -10.61
C GLY A 319 36.51 -18.26 -11.95
N LEU A 320 36.95 -17.09 -12.34
CA LEU A 320 37.12 -16.63 -13.70
C LEU A 320 38.58 -16.26 -13.86
#